data_a4cab579118e615d9bfea674640400da
#
_entry.id   a4cab579118e615d9bfea674640400da
#
_cell.length_a   1.000
_cell.length_b   1.000
_cell.length_c   1.000
_cell.angle_alpha   90.00
_cell.angle_beta   90.00
_cell.angle_gamma   90.00
#
_symmetry.space_group_name_H-M   'P 1'
#
loop_
_entity.id
_entity.type
_entity.pdbx_description
1 polymer ?
#
loop_
_entity_poly.entity_id
_entity_poly.type
_entity_poly.pdbx_seq_one_letter_code
_entity_poly.pdbx_strand_id
1 'polypeptide(L)'
;MNAAEIIKLILEILVVPFALTICGLIWKKIIKPVADMANGHDYIVDSIKEIKNELTTNGGSSIKDAINRIESRQIVVDHRTKAIFYNFEEPLFEIDNEGNMLWSNEKFKSLCDNENFKGLDWILLIDEPKRQEFIEELKSCLKQNREIRVKTQSMNGNPITFRGFPYRNCDKNHGFLIYLKGE
;
A
#
# COMPACT_ATOMS: atom_id res chain seq x y z
N MET A 1 46.88 33.51 66.64
CA MET A 1 46.67 33.15 65.23
C MET A 1 47.02 34.35 64.40
N ASN A 2 47.98 34.25 63.49
CA ASN A 2 48.34 35.43 62.71
C ASN A 2 47.40 35.55 61.48
N ALA A 3 47.45 36.70 60.79
CA ALA A 3 46.51 36.99 59.69
C ALA A 3 46.61 35.92 58.55
N ALA A 4 47.83 35.39 58.31
CA ALA A 4 47.98 34.34 57.26
C ALA A 4 47.31 33.01 57.64
N GLU A 5 47.31 32.63 58.93
CA GLU A 5 46.60 31.44 59.41
C GLU A 5 45.08 31.57 59.30
N ILE A 6 44.55 32.76 59.53
CA ILE A 6 43.10 33.09 59.37
C ILE A 6 42.68 33.00 57.93
N ILE A 7 43.47 33.57 57.03
CA ILE A 7 43.24 33.54 55.57
C ILE A 7 43.25 32.10 55.03
N LYS A 8 44.24 31.30 55.46
CA LYS A 8 44.34 29.88 55.11
C LYS A 8 43.11 29.09 55.57
N LEU A 9 42.67 29.31 56.80
CA LEU A 9 41.50 28.61 57.34
C LEU A 9 40.20 28.96 56.61
N ILE A 10 40.02 30.24 56.23
CA ILE A 10 38.89 30.70 55.44
C ILE A 10 38.90 30.07 54.03
N LEU A 11 40.07 29.98 53.39
CA LEU A 11 40.22 29.34 52.10
C LEU A 11 39.85 27.84 52.13
N GLU A 12 40.40 27.10 53.11
CA GLU A 12 40.15 25.69 53.22
C GLU A 12 38.69 25.33 53.64
N ILE A 13 38.13 26.08 54.56
CA ILE A 13 36.78 25.75 55.09
C ILE A 13 35.62 26.28 54.22
N LEU A 14 35.80 27.40 53.59
CA LEU A 14 34.71 28.08 52.85
C LEU A 14 34.86 28.04 51.36
N VAL A 15 36.04 28.40 50.83
CA VAL A 15 36.24 28.57 49.39
C VAL A 15 36.37 27.24 48.68
N VAL A 16 37.11 26.29 49.24
CA VAL A 16 37.34 24.96 48.60
C VAL A 16 36.04 24.15 48.51
N PRO A 17 35.24 24.00 49.57
CA PRO A 17 33.98 23.27 49.47
C PRO A 17 32.97 23.94 48.54
N PHE A 18 32.92 25.30 48.52
CA PHE A 18 32.07 26.07 47.64
C PHE A 18 32.46 25.88 46.16
N ALA A 19 33.76 25.95 45.85
CA ALA A 19 34.27 25.68 44.51
C ALA A 19 33.97 24.25 44.04
N LEU A 20 34.14 23.23 44.89
CA LEU A 20 33.79 21.85 44.58
C LEU A 20 32.31 21.66 44.32
N THR A 21 31.46 22.35 45.09
CA THR A 21 30.00 22.27 44.89
C THR A 21 29.61 22.88 43.53
N ILE A 22 30.18 24.01 43.14
CA ILE A 22 29.96 24.65 41.84
C ILE A 22 30.45 23.71 40.72
N CYS A 23 31.65 23.16 40.81
CA CYS A 23 32.18 22.20 39.84
C CYS A 23 31.27 20.95 39.69
N GLY A 24 30.75 20.43 40.79
CA GLY A 24 29.80 19.30 40.77
C GLY A 24 28.49 19.65 40.08
N LEU A 25 27.98 20.87 40.31
CA LEU A 25 26.76 21.34 39.63
C LEU A 25 26.97 21.52 38.12
N ILE A 26 28.10 22.12 37.73
CA ILE A 26 28.47 22.28 36.32
C ILE A 26 28.60 20.89 35.65
N TRP A 27 29.32 19.98 36.29
CA TRP A 27 29.45 18.61 35.80
C TRP A 27 28.09 17.94 35.56
N LYS A 28 27.23 17.96 36.57
CA LYS A 28 25.92 17.28 36.53
C LYS A 28 24.94 17.94 35.58
N LYS A 29 24.90 19.28 35.49
CA LYS A 29 23.91 20.01 34.71
C LYS A 29 24.32 20.29 33.28
N ILE A 30 25.62 20.36 32.98
CA ILE A 30 26.11 20.75 31.68
C ILE A 30 26.95 19.65 31.03
N ILE A 31 28.01 19.20 31.70
CA ILE A 31 29.01 18.33 31.08
C ILE A 31 28.43 16.93 30.83
N LYS A 32 27.77 16.35 31.83
CA LYS A 32 27.18 14.99 31.69
C LYS A 32 26.11 14.92 30.62
N PRO A 33 25.10 15.81 30.52
CA PRO A 33 24.12 15.74 29.43
C PRO A 33 24.73 15.91 28.04
N VAL A 34 25.77 16.77 27.90
CA VAL A 34 26.47 16.95 26.61
C VAL A 34 27.24 15.66 26.23
N ALA A 35 27.90 15.01 27.19
CA ALA A 35 28.56 13.75 26.95
C ALA A 35 27.58 12.61 26.59
N ASP A 36 26.44 12.56 27.28
CA ASP A 36 25.37 11.58 26.97
C ASP A 36 24.76 11.82 25.58
N MET A 37 24.60 13.08 25.17
CA MET A 37 24.20 13.44 23.79
C MET A 37 25.23 13.03 22.75
N ALA A 38 26.51 13.24 22.99
CA ALA A 38 27.57 12.84 22.07
C ALA A 38 27.59 11.31 21.86
N ASN A 39 27.47 10.54 22.94
CA ASN A 39 27.39 9.09 22.88
C ASN A 39 26.13 8.59 22.14
N GLY A 40 24.99 9.28 22.30
CA GLY A 40 23.77 9.00 21.56
C GLY A 40 23.91 9.28 20.05
N HIS A 41 24.64 10.30 19.68
CA HIS A 41 24.94 10.62 18.29
C HIS A 41 25.72 9.50 17.58
N ASP A 42 26.75 8.96 18.23
CA ASP A 42 27.54 7.87 17.65
C ASP A 42 26.70 6.61 17.42
N TYR A 43 25.81 6.28 18.34
CA TYR A 43 24.87 5.17 18.17
C TYR A 43 23.94 5.39 16.94
N ILE A 44 23.41 6.60 16.76
CA ILE A 44 22.56 6.95 15.60
C ILE A 44 23.36 6.83 14.30
N VAL A 45 24.60 7.33 14.26
CA VAL A 45 25.48 7.25 13.08
C VAL A 45 25.76 5.80 12.71
N ASP A 46 26.04 4.94 13.68
CA ASP A 46 26.30 3.52 13.42
C ASP A 46 25.05 2.77 12.97
N SER A 47 23.90 3.06 13.55
CA SER A 47 22.61 2.53 13.08
C SER A 47 22.30 2.96 11.64
N ILE A 48 22.57 4.20 11.27
CA ILE A 48 22.40 4.69 9.89
C ILE A 48 23.35 3.97 8.92
N LYS A 49 24.61 3.71 9.33
CA LYS A 49 25.56 2.96 8.52
C LYS A 49 25.09 1.52 8.31
N GLU A 50 24.56 0.88 9.35
CA GLU A 50 24.02 -0.47 9.28
C GLU A 50 22.81 -0.54 8.32
N ILE A 51 21.84 0.37 8.45
CA ILE A 51 20.71 0.52 7.53
C ILE A 51 21.20 0.77 6.10
N LYS A 52 22.17 1.66 5.91
CA LYS A 52 22.75 1.93 4.60
C LYS A 52 23.42 0.69 4.01
N ASN A 53 24.14 -0.08 4.80
CA ASN A 53 24.74 -1.33 4.37
C ASN A 53 23.68 -2.33 3.95
N GLU A 54 22.61 -2.54 4.72
CA GLU A 54 21.45 -3.39 4.38
C GLU A 54 20.82 -2.98 3.05
N LEU A 55 20.70 -1.67 2.80
CA LEU A 55 20.11 -1.13 1.57
C LEU A 55 21.04 -1.21 0.35
N THR A 56 22.36 -1.26 0.56
CA THR A 56 23.35 -1.14 -0.54
C THR A 56 24.14 -2.40 -0.82
N THR A 57 23.99 -3.46 -0.02
CA THR A 57 24.91 -4.60 -0.03
C THR A 57 24.73 -5.54 -1.21
N ASN A 58 25.79 -5.91 -1.65
CA ASN A 58 26.41 -6.85 -2.58
C ASN A 58 25.62 -8.14 -2.88
N GLY A 59 25.48 -8.43 -4.17
CA GLY A 59 25.21 -9.79 -4.63
C GLY A 59 23.75 -10.21 -4.68
N GLY A 60 22.81 -9.27 -4.79
CA GLY A 60 21.39 -9.59 -5.03
C GLY A 60 20.59 -9.99 -3.78
N SER A 61 21.13 -9.72 -2.59
CA SER A 61 20.48 -9.98 -1.30
C SER A 61 20.02 -8.72 -0.56
N SER A 62 20.27 -7.52 -1.10
CA SER A 62 19.80 -6.28 -0.49
C SER A 62 18.29 -6.10 -0.63
N ILE A 63 17.68 -5.38 0.29
CA ILE A 63 16.25 -5.01 0.22
C ILE A 63 15.94 -4.33 -1.10
N LYS A 64 16.81 -3.45 -1.59
CA LYS A 64 16.67 -2.78 -2.89
C LYS A 64 16.61 -3.78 -4.05
N ASP A 65 17.50 -4.78 -4.06
CA ASP A 65 17.50 -5.80 -5.11
C ASP A 65 16.29 -6.72 -5.02
N ALA A 66 15.80 -6.98 -3.81
CA ALA A 66 14.56 -7.72 -3.61
C ALA A 66 13.35 -6.94 -4.15
N ILE A 67 13.26 -5.64 -3.87
CA ILE A 67 12.22 -4.76 -4.42
C ILE A 67 12.28 -4.74 -5.94
N ASN A 68 13.45 -4.49 -6.55
CA ASN A 68 13.63 -4.47 -7.99
C ASN A 68 13.21 -5.80 -8.66
N ARG A 69 13.51 -6.94 -8.01
CA ARG A 69 13.06 -8.26 -8.50
C ARG A 69 11.55 -8.45 -8.40
N ILE A 70 10.93 -7.97 -7.33
CA ILE A 70 9.48 -8.03 -7.16
C ILE A 70 8.80 -7.17 -8.23
N GLU A 71 9.23 -5.93 -8.40
CA GLU A 71 8.71 -5.02 -9.43
C GLU A 71 8.84 -5.61 -10.84
N SER A 72 10.03 -6.14 -11.17
CA SER A 72 10.25 -6.77 -12.47
C SER A 72 9.34 -7.97 -12.70
N ARG A 73 9.14 -8.82 -11.68
CA ARG A 73 8.22 -9.95 -11.77
C ARG A 73 6.77 -9.49 -11.91
N GLN A 74 6.37 -8.46 -11.19
CA GLN A 74 5.03 -7.91 -11.28
C GLN A 74 4.74 -7.37 -12.68
N ILE A 75 5.65 -6.63 -13.28
CA ILE A 75 5.53 -6.15 -14.67
C ILE A 75 5.32 -7.32 -15.64
N VAL A 76 6.10 -8.40 -15.50
CA VAL A 76 5.96 -9.59 -16.37
C VAL A 76 4.62 -10.27 -16.16
N VAL A 77 4.15 -10.41 -14.92
CA VAL A 77 2.84 -11.00 -14.60
C VAL A 77 1.73 -10.14 -15.20
N ASP A 78 1.79 -8.82 -15.03
CA ASP A 78 0.79 -7.89 -15.58
C ASP A 78 0.72 -7.98 -17.11
N HIS A 79 1.86 -8.01 -17.80
CA HIS A 79 1.89 -8.17 -19.25
C HIS A 79 1.31 -9.50 -19.72
N ARG A 80 1.62 -10.61 -19.04
CA ARG A 80 1.06 -11.93 -19.37
C ARG A 80 -0.44 -11.98 -19.12
N THR A 81 -0.89 -11.43 -18.00
CA THR A 81 -2.30 -11.38 -17.63
C THR A 81 -3.09 -10.56 -18.65
N LYS A 82 -2.60 -9.39 -19.01
CA LYS A 82 -3.19 -8.57 -20.06
C LYS A 82 -3.25 -9.32 -21.40
N ALA A 83 -2.16 -9.97 -21.82
CA ALA A 83 -2.14 -10.73 -23.06
C ALA A 83 -3.18 -11.87 -23.08
N ILE A 84 -3.35 -12.57 -21.97
CA ILE A 84 -4.38 -13.62 -21.83
C ILE A 84 -5.78 -13.01 -21.94
N PHE A 85 -6.07 -11.94 -21.21
CA PHE A 85 -7.38 -11.32 -21.20
C PHE A 85 -7.76 -10.66 -22.53
N TYR A 86 -6.79 -10.02 -23.20
CA TYR A 86 -7.03 -9.44 -24.53
C TYR A 86 -7.34 -10.49 -25.60
N ASN A 87 -6.72 -11.67 -25.50
CA ASN A 87 -6.93 -12.78 -26.45
C ASN A 87 -7.99 -13.77 -26.00
N PHE A 88 -8.68 -13.51 -24.89
CA PHE A 88 -9.75 -14.38 -24.42
C PHE A 88 -10.90 -14.40 -25.45
N GLU A 89 -11.37 -15.59 -25.80
CA GLU A 89 -12.34 -15.79 -26.90
C GLU A 89 -13.75 -15.29 -26.56
N GLU A 90 -14.08 -15.21 -25.29
CA GLU A 90 -15.38 -14.75 -24.82
C GLU A 90 -15.31 -13.24 -24.46
N PRO A 91 -16.45 -12.50 -24.57
CA PRO A 91 -16.53 -11.13 -24.09
C PRO A 91 -16.24 -11.06 -22.59
N LEU A 92 -15.24 -10.27 -22.22
CA LEU A 92 -14.72 -10.14 -20.85
C LEU A 92 -14.60 -8.67 -20.48
N PHE A 93 -15.03 -8.32 -19.26
CA PHE A 93 -14.87 -6.97 -18.72
C PHE A 93 -14.71 -6.97 -17.20
N GLU A 94 -14.18 -5.89 -16.70
CA GLU A 94 -13.89 -5.67 -15.28
C GLU A 94 -14.73 -4.50 -14.77
N ILE A 95 -15.29 -4.66 -13.58
CA ILE A 95 -16.03 -3.61 -12.87
C ILE A 95 -15.47 -3.41 -11.46
N ASP A 96 -15.63 -2.18 -10.93
CA ASP A 96 -15.33 -1.87 -9.53
C ASP A 96 -16.46 -2.30 -8.57
N ASN A 97 -16.32 -1.95 -7.30
CA ASN A 97 -17.30 -2.22 -6.25
C ASN A 97 -18.60 -1.39 -6.39
N GLU A 98 -18.60 -0.36 -7.21
CA GLU A 98 -19.76 0.46 -7.51
C GLU A 98 -20.47 -0.02 -8.78
N GLY A 99 -19.84 -0.96 -9.50
CA GLY A 99 -20.34 -1.53 -10.75
C GLY A 99 -19.86 -0.77 -11.99
N ASN A 100 -18.97 0.22 -11.84
CA ASN A 100 -18.45 0.95 -12.99
C ASN A 100 -17.45 0.09 -13.76
N MET A 101 -17.54 0.10 -15.07
CA MET A 101 -16.59 -0.60 -15.94
C MET A 101 -15.21 0.04 -15.88
N LEU A 102 -14.21 -0.76 -15.55
CA LEU A 102 -12.81 -0.36 -15.50
C LEU A 102 -12.08 -0.71 -16.79
N TRP A 103 -12.41 -1.85 -17.37
CA TRP A 103 -11.74 -2.38 -18.55
C TRP A 103 -12.63 -3.40 -19.28
N SER A 104 -12.38 -3.61 -20.57
CA SER A 104 -13.01 -4.66 -21.39
C SER A 104 -12.07 -5.16 -22.49
N ASN A 105 -12.26 -6.42 -22.92
CA ASN A 105 -11.51 -6.95 -24.05
C ASN A 105 -12.16 -6.61 -25.40
N GLU A 106 -11.47 -6.90 -26.49
CA GLU A 106 -11.95 -6.60 -27.85
C GLU A 106 -13.25 -7.37 -28.21
N LYS A 107 -13.43 -8.56 -27.67
CA LYS A 107 -14.66 -9.35 -27.89
C LYS A 107 -15.87 -8.67 -27.25
N PHE A 108 -15.71 -8.10 -26.07
CA PHE A 108 -16.80 -7.32 -25.44
C PHE A 108 -17.11 -6.07 -26.22
N LYS A 109 -16.11 -5.31 -26.66
CA LYS A 109 -16.29 -4.11 -27.48
C LYS A 109 -17.04 -4.44 -28.79
N SER A 110 -16.63 -5.51 -29.45
CA SER A 110 -17.29 -5.99 -30.70
C SER A 110 -18.75 -6.39 -30.48
N LEU A 111 -19.07 -6.97 -29.31
CA LEU A 111 -20.44 -7.34 -28.96
C LEU A 111 -21.35 -6.09 -28.78
N CYS A 112 -20.77 -5.00 -28.33
CA CYS A 112 -21.52 -3.80 -27.92
C CYS A 112 -21.65 -2.74 -29.02
N ASP A 113 -21.00 -2.91 -30.19
CA ASP A 113 -20.90 -1.91 -31.26
C ASP A 113 -20.52 -0.49 -30.79
N ASN A 114 -20.01 -0.38 -29.56
CA ASN A 114 -19.68 0.87 -28.91
C ASN A 114 -18.36 0.74 -28.12
N GLU A 115 -17.31 1.32 -28.63
CA GLU A 115 -16.00 1.30 -27.98
C GLU A 115 -15.91 2.12 -26.70
N ASN A 116 -16.93 2.93 -26.39
CA ASN A 116 -16.90 3.94 -25.33
C ASN A 116 -17.82 3.66 -24.13
N PHE A 117 -18.09 2.40 -23.80
CA PHE A 117 -18.81 2.07 -22.56
C PHE A 117 -18.08 2.64 -21.34
N LYS A 118 -18.79 3.45 -20.56
CA LYS A 118 -18.27 4.07 -19.34
C LYS A 118 -19.22 3.84 -18.17
N GLY A 119 -18.64 3.72 -16.99
CA GLY A 119 -19.44 3.56 -15.79
C GLY A 119 -20.38 2.36 -15.88
N LEU A 120 -21.67 2.60 -15.71
CA LEU A 120 -22.71 1.57 -15.68
C LEU A 120 -23.34 1.26 -17.05
N ASP A 121 -22.84 1.81 -18.15
CA ASP A 121 -23.46 1.64 -19.48
C ASP A 121 -23.59 0.17 -19.91
N TRP A 122 -22.72 -0.70 -19.46
CA TRP A 122 -22.78 -2.14 -19.73
C TRP A 122 -24.08 -2.81 -19.23
N ILE A 123 -24.77 -2.21 -18.26
CA ILE A 123 -26.08 -2.68 -17.77
C ILE A 123 -27.14 -2.62 -18.86
N LEU A 124 -26.97 -1.75 -19.84
CA LEU A 124 -27.86 -1.66 -21.00
C LEU A 124 -27.89 -2.96 -21.82
N LEU A 125 -26.87 -3.82 -21.70
CA LEU A 125 -26.89 -5.17 -22.31
C LEU A 125 -27.94 -6.10 -21.70
N ILE A 126 -28.45 -5.76 -20.52
CA ILE A 126 -29.43 -6.56 -19.79
C ILE A 126 -30.81 -6.02 -20.10
N ASP A 127 -31.77 -6.91 -20.32
CA ASP A 127 -33.17 -6.57 -20.50
C ASP A 127 -33.69 -5.69 -19.35
N GLU A 128 -34.36 -4.58 -19.71
CA GLU A 128 -34.71 -3.51 -18.78
C GLU A 128 -35.43 -3.98 -17.50
N PRO A 129 -36.43 -4.89 -17.55
CA PRO A 129 -37.12 -5.37 -16.36
C PRO A 129 -36.21 -6.08 -15.36
N LYS A 130 -35.07 -6.62 -15.81
CA LYS A 130 -34.14 -7.40 -14.97
C LYS A 130 -32.97 -6.60 -14.44
N ARG A 131 -32.78 -5.37 -14.89
CA ARG A 131 -31.62 -4.55 -14.51
C ARG A 131 -31.51 -4.32 -13.01
N GLN A 132 -32.63 -3.97 -12.39
CA GLN A 132 -32.64 -3.69 -10.96
C GLN A 132 -32.31 -4.92 -10.12
N GLU A 133 -32.94 -6.05 -10.43
CA GLU A 133 -32.66 -7.35 -9.78
C GLU A 133 -31.19 -7.74 -9.94
N PHE A 134 -30.64 -7.55 -11.14
CA PHE A 134 -29.22 -7.84 -11.40
C PHE A 134 -28.28 -6.97 -10.56
N ILE A 135 -28.56 -5.66 -10.45
CA ILE A 135 -27.75 -4.74 -9.63
C ILE A 135 -27.78 -5.14 -8.15
N GLU A 136 -28.94 -5.52 -7.64
CA GLU A 136 -29.09 -5.96 -6.25
C GLU A 136 -28.34 -7.24 -5.99
N GLU A 137 -28.43 -8.20 -6.90
CA GLU A 137 -27.67 -9.45 -6.85
C GLU A 137 -26.16 -9.19 -6.93
N LEU A 138 -25.71 -8.33 -7.82
CA LEU A 138 -24.30 -7.92 -7.94
C LEU A 138 -23.78 -7.34 -6.63
N LYS A 139 -24.48 -6.42 -6.02
CA LYS A 139 -24.13 -5.82 -4.72
C LYS A 139 -24.09 -6.85 -3.60
N SER A 140 -25.04 -7.79 -3.59
CA SER A 140 -25.07 -8.88 -2.63
C SER A 140 -23.87 -9.80 -2.78
N CYS A 141 -23.53 -10.17 -4.01
CA CYS A 141 -22.37 -11.00 -4.33
C CYS A 141 -21.04 -10.35 -3.95
N LEU A 142 -20.88 -9.04 -4.23
CA LEU A 142 -19.72 -8.26 -3.79
C LEU A 142 -19.55 -8.28 -2.28
N LYS A 143 -20.63 -7.99 -1.56
CA LYS A 143 -20.61 -7.97 -0.10
C LYS A 143 -20.23 -9.32 0.51
N GLN A 144 -20.69 -10.42 -0.09
CA GLN A 144 -20.45 -11.78 0.36
C GLN A 144 -19.18 -12.41 -0.23
N ASN A 145 -18.50 -11.70 -1.15
CA ASN A 145 -17.33 -12.20 -1.89
C ASN A 145 -17.60 -13.55 -2.59
N ARG A 146 -18.74 -13.66 -3.22
CA ARG A 146 -19.16 -14.87 -3.96
C ARG A 146 -19.31 -14.61 -5.45
N GLU A 147 -19.18 -15.68 -6.25
CA GLU A 147 -19.43 -15.64 -7.69
C GLU A 147 -20.87 -15.17 -7.98
N ILE A 148 -21.01 -14.33 -9.01
CA ILE A 148 -22.30 -13.99 -9.58
C ILE A 148 -22.54 -14.84 -10.84
N ARG A 149 -23.76 -15.34 -10.98
CA ARG A 149 -24.19 -16.06 -12.18
C ARG A 149 -25.64 -15.71 -12.48
N VAL A 150 -25.86 -14.92 -13.52
CA VAL A 150 -27.19 -14.46 -13.92
C VAL A 150 -27.46 -14.83 -15.38
N LYS A 151 -28.56 -15.52 -15.61
CA LYS A 151 -29.10 -15.79 -16.95
C LYS A 151 -30.09 -14.71 -17.31
N THR A 152 -29.89 -14.09 -18.46
CA THR A 152 -30.76 -13.02 -18.96
C THR A 152 -30.87 -13.10 -20.49
N GLN A 153 -31.56 -12.14 -21.07
CA GLN A 153 -31.59 -11.97 -22.53
C GLN A 153 -30.85 -10.71 -22.91
N SER A 154 -30.12 -10.74 -23.99
CA SER A 154 -29.54 -9.56 -24.62
C SER A 154 -30.66 -8.67 -25.18
N MET A 155 -30.34 -7.43 -25.51
CA MET A 155 -31.25 -6.51 -26.19
C MET A 155 -31.85 -7.10 -27.49
N ASN A 156 -31.16 -8.04 -28.12
CA ASN A 156 -31.62 -8.76 -29.32
C ASN A 156 -32.41 -10.03 -29.01
N GLY A 157 -32.79 -10.26 -27.76
CA GLY A 157 -33.55 -11.42 -27.30
C GLY A 157 -32.76 -12.73 -27.21
N ASN A 158 -31.46 -12.72 -27.51
CA ASN A 158 -30.62 -13.90 -27.38
C ASN A 158 -30.31 -14.20 -25.91
N PRO A 159 -30.38 -15.47 -25.47
CA PRO A 159 -30.01 -15.83 -24.10
C PRO A 159 -28.54 -15.61 -23.87
N ILE A 160 -28.21 -14.92 -22.78
CA ILE A 160 -26.85 -14.70 -22.34
C ILE A 160 -26.71 -15.01 -20.84
N THR A 161 -25.56 -15.51 -20.47
CA THR A 161 -25.20 -15.75 -19.07
C THR A 161 -24.05 -14.86 -18.69
N PHE A 162 -24.27 -13.97 -17.71
CA PHE A 162 -23.23 -13.25 -17.01
C PHE A 162 -22.65 -14.14 -15.93
N ARG A 163 -21.32 -14.26 -15.92
CA ARG A 163 -20.63 -14.96 -14.87
C ARG A 163 -19.46 -14.13 -14.38
N GLY A 164 -19.47 -13.76 -13.11
CA GLY A 164 -18.48 -12.87 -12.54
C GLY A 164 -17.79 -13.47 -11.32
N PHE A 165 -16.47 -13.28 -11.26
CA PHE A 165 -15.64 -13.70 -10.15
C PHE A 165 -15.19 -12.47 -9.37
N PRO A 166 -15.48 -12.42 -8.05
CA PRO A 166 -15.01 -11.32 -7.22
C PRO A 166 -13.49 -11.40 -7.04
N TYR A 167 -12.85 -10.25 -6.99
CA TYR A 167 -11.44 -10.15 -6.65
C TYR A 167 -11.19 -9.00 -5.69
N ARG A 168 -10.07 -9.05 -4.98
CA ARG A 168 -9.58 -7.97 -4.12
C ARG A 168 -8.31 -7.41 -4.72
N ASN A 169 -8.24 -6.11 -4.85
CA ASN A 169 -6.99 -5.44 -5.14
C ASN A 169 -6.23 -5.08 -3.85
N CYS A 170 -5.01 -4.56 -3.98
CA CYS A 170 -4.14 -4.19 -2.86
C CYS A 170 -4.76 -3.15 -1.93
N ASP A 171 -5.66 -2.30 -2.44
CA ASP A 171 -6.32 -1.22 -1.70
C ASP A 171 -7.61 -1.67 -1.00
N LYS A 172 -7.85 -2.98 -0.91
CA LYS A 172 -9.09 -3.59 -0.38
C LYS A 172 -10.36 -3.26 -1.18
N ASN A 173 -10.25 -2.58 -2.30
CA ASN A 173 -11.36 -2.41 -3.20
C ASN A 173 -11.72 -3.77 -3.80
N HIS A 174 -13.00 -4.04 -3.84
CA HIS A 174 -13.52 -5.26 -4.45
C HIS A 174 -14.01 -4.92 -5.85
N GLY A 175 -13.86 -5.84 -6.76
CA GLY A 175 -14.39 -5.74 -8.10
C GLY A 175 -14.82 -7.10 -8.61
N PHE A 176 -15.31 -7.15 -9.83
CA PHE A 176 -15.63 -8.38 -10.54
C PHE A 176 -14.93 -8.41 -11.88
N LEU A 177 -14.39 -9.57 -12.20
CA LEU A 177 -14.07 -9.93 -13.57
C LEU A 177 -15.28 -10.72 -14.12
N ILE A 178 -15.95 -10.18 -15.12
CA ILE A 178 -17.20 -10.73 -15.68
C ILE A 178 -16.97 -11.17 -17.10
N TYR A 179 -17.43 -12.36 -17.44
CA TYR A 179 -17.50 -12.81 -18.82
C TYR A 179 -18.92 -13.16 -19.23
N LEU A 180 -19.20 -13.02 -20.52
CA LEU A 180 -20.48 -13.32 -21.14
C LEU A 180 -20.38 -14.61 -21.94
N LYS A 181 -21.28 -15.52 -21.67
CA LYS A 181 -21.43 -16.75 -22.45
C LYS A 181 -22.76 -16.77 -23.15
N GLY A 182 -22.74 -16.86 -24.49
CA GLY A 182 -23.92 -17.21 -25.28
C GLY A 182 -24.34 -18.66 -25.01
N GLU A 183 -25.62 -18.92 -24.90
CA GLU A 183 -26.15 -20.29 -24.86
C GLU A 183 -26.45 -20.82 -26.26
#